data_4bd6e29b17b11c6e63432d172660a6a5
#
_entry.id   4bd6e29b17b11c6e63432d172660a6a5
#
_cell.length_a   1.000
_cell.length_b   1.000
_cell.length_c   1.000
_cell.angle_alpha   90.00
_cell.angle_beta   90.00
_cell.angle_gamma   90.00
#
_symmetry.space_group_name_H-M   'P 1'
#
loop_
_entity.id
_entity.type
_entity.pdbx_description
1 polymer ?
#
loop_
_entity_poly.entity_id
_entity_poly.type
_entity_poly.pdbx_seq_one_letter_code
_entity_poly.pdbx_strand_id
1 'polypeptide(L)'
;MKKYNIYLLSALAGLTLLTTSCSDDFLDKKPTGQYTAETYYSSDDAVRKGTEPLYNRAWFNFNRRALIGMGSYRANDAWNPYVSSEFALFQVTGLTSDLSLAWSALYNVVTMSNATLKNIQDYCSSDVSESVKNAGMGECYLMRGWAYFYLLRGWGPNILFEDNQKMIDNPVQPLNTEADVLKFIIRDFEKAEELLPENGTDHHPSKYAAKAALAKALLAQSGWDASARGDHNRDQATLNRVVKLCDEVINCGQYHLLPDYADLFKAQNNDNDETILAMRWADPSTHEWGAMNATYSDLAFSEVTSDVNVWGGSLCATPDMIDIYNQDPADTIRRNATFFTPNSYYSYLHKSEGGYTYKHNWMQVKKGVLGNKADVAPANLEQMASPLNTYIQRLADVYLMKAEALLGNDEKTTNSEALAAINAVRERAGVKPYTELDFPKLVRERQIEFCMEYSNWWDMVTWYRWKPQTMLDFFNNKQHRGAQLREGDVIKNADGTLSYRAIPYGQNVWYITNPKTLNVYWNDFLAKSETDNTPVAGRGTKVPYTYDFNALCTEYETGYQTIQLNDGNIFMPYPESDVIQNPYLNKDPQPYDFGDK
;
A
#
# COMPACT_ATOMS: atom_id res chain seq x y z
N MET A 1 -39.07 57.54 -55.79
CA MET A 1 -39.74 56.45 -55.06
C MET A 1 -39.39 55.04 -55.54
N LYS A 2 -38.82 54.81 -56.73
CA LYS A 2 -38.44 53.46 -57.21
C LYS A 2 -37.13 52.88 -56.67
N LYS A 3 -36.22 53.64 -56.09
CA LYS A 3 -34.95 53.15 -55.54
C LYS A 3 -35.08 52.64 -54.10
N TYR A 4 -36.01 53.08 -53.31
CA TYR A 4 -36.24 52.64 -51.94
C TYR A 4 -36.90 51.28 -51.83
N ASN A 5 -37.70 50.90 -52.83
CA ASN A 5 -38.35 49.60 -52.81
C ASN A 5 -37.42 48.40 -53.11
N ILE A 6 -36.28 48.67 -53.81
CA ILE A 6 -35.28 47.62 -54.11
C ILE A 6 -34.45 47.30 -52.85
N TYR A 7 -34.16 48.27 -52.04
CA TYR A 7 -33.42 48.06 -50.80
C TYR A 7 -34.26 47.41 -49.69
N LEU A 8 -35.58 47.65 -49.71
CA LEU A 8 -36.53 46.99 -48.79
C LEU A 8 -36.74 45.52 -49.16
N LEU A 9 -36.79 45.17 -50.44
CA LEU A 9 -36.91 43.80 -50.90
C LEU A 9 -35.61 43.00 -50.69
N SER A 10 -34.42 43.61 -50.84
CA SER A 10 -33.18 42.98 -50.57
C SER A 10 -32.91 42.80 -49.07
N ALA A 11 -33.41 43.70 -48.20
CA ALA A 11 -33.35 43.54 -46.73
C ALA A 11 -34.32 42.46 -46.25
N LEU A 12 -35.48 42.30 -46.83
CA LEU A 12 -36.43 41.22 -46.50
C LEU A 12 -35.96 39.85 -47.00
N ALA A 13 -35.28 39.77 -48.16
CA ALA A 13 -34.69 38.54 -48.67
C ALA A 13 -33.44 38.13 -47.87
N GLY A 14 -32.68 39.09 -47.30
CA GLY A 14 -31.58 38.85 -46.39
C GLY A 14 -32.02 38.35 -45.01
N LEU A 15 -33.19 38.80 -44.52
CA LEU A 15 -33.72 38.33 -43.22
C LEU A 15 -34.34 36.93 -43.29
N THR A 16 -34.87 36.51 -44.45
CA THR A 16 -35.42 35.15 -44.62
C THR A 16 -34.34 34.07 -44.81
N LEU A 17 -33.10 34.46 -45.15
CA LEU A 17 -31.96 33.54 -45.23
C LEU A 17 -31.28 33.32 -43.86
N LEU A 18 -31.60 34.10 -42.84
CA LEU A 18 -31.09 33.93 -41.48
C LEU A 18 -31.98 33.06 -40.59
N THR A 19 -33.10 32.57 -41.07
CA THR A 19 -34.01 31.68 -40.33
C THR A 19 -33.97 30.22 -40.78
N THR A 20 -33.01 29.83 -41.64
CA THR A 20 -32.65 28.42 -41.72
C THR A 20 -31.71 28.15 -40.53
N SER A 21 -32.33 28.17 -39.36
CA SER A 21 -31.77 27.65 -38.14
C SER A 21 -31.12 26.31 -38.43
N CYS A 22 -29.87 26.15 -38.02
CA CYS A 22 -29.29 24.85 -37.87
C CYS A 22 -30.31 23.94 -37.20
N SER A 23 -30.70 22.87 -37.86
CA SER A 23 -31.52 21.84 -37.22
C SER A 23 -30.70 21.35 -36.00
N ASP A 24 -31.36 21.05 -34.91
CA ASP A 24 -30.73 20.46 -33.71
C ASP A 24 -29.84 19.29 -34.09
N ASP A 25 -30.14 18.55 -35.16
CA ASP A 25 -29.33 17.51 -35.77
C ASP A 25 -27.91 17.95 -36.22
N PHE A 26 -27.65 19.25 -36.46
CA PHE A 26 -26.32 19.73 -36.83
C PHE A 26 -25.42 19.94 -35.59
N LEU A 27 -26.04 20.25 -34.46
CA LEU A 27 -25.35 20.40 -33.18
C LEU A 27 -25.19 19.05 -32.45
N ASP A 28 -26.10 18.10 -32.75
CA ASP A 28 -26.11 16.74 -32.19
C ASP A 28 -25.29 15.71 -32.98
N LYS A 29 -24.38 16.12 -33.85
CA LYS A 29 -23.50 15.17 -34.52
C LYS A 29 -22.59 14.52 -33.47
N LYS A 30 -22.92 13.26 -33.16
CA LYS A 30 -21.99 12.42 -32.36
C LYS A 30 -20.62 12.44 -33.02
N PRO A 31 -19.54 12.62 -32.25
CA PRO A 31 -18.18 12.61 -32.79
C PRO A 31 -17.91 11.28 -33.51
N THR A 32 -17.74 11.30 -34.81
CA THR A 32 -17.52 10.09 -35.62
C THR A 32 -16.10 9.52 -35.53
N GLY A 33 -15.21 10.16 -34.79
CA GLY A 33 -13.82 9.76 -34.56
C GLY A 33 -13.42 9.49 -33.12
N GLN A 34 -14.38 9.54 -32.17
CA GLN A 34 -14.13 9.24 -30.76
C GLN A 34 -15.21 8.30 -30.22
N TYR A 35 -14.82 7.37 -29.37
CA TYR A 35 -15.76 6.56 -28.61
C TYR A 35 -16.47 7.44 -27.58
N THR A 36 -17.79 7.36 -27.52
CA THR A 36 -18.59 7.84 -26.40
C THR A 36 -18.86 6.67 -25.46
N ALA A 37 -19.27 6.91 -24.21
CA ALA A 37 -19.66 5.83 -23.31
C ALA A 37 -20.70 4.89 -23.94
N GLU A 38 -21.66 5.45 -24.66
CA GLU A 38 -22.73 4.71 -25.36
C GLU A 38 -22.23 3.78 -26.48
N THR A 39 -21.07 4.04 -27.06
CA THR A 39 -20.52 3.26 -28.19
C THR A 39 -19.31 2.43 -27.80
N TYR A 40 -18.72 2.67 -26.62
CA TYR A 40 -17.52 2.01 -26.17
C TYR A 40 -17.79 0.57 -25.71
N TYR A 41 -18.78 0.36 -24.85
CA TYR A 41 -19.08 -0.93 -24.22
C TYR A 41 -19.84 -1.89 -25.14
N SER A 42 -19.28 -2.16 -26.33
CA SER A 42 -19.90 -2.94 -27.39
C SER A 42 -19.39 -4.37 -27.51
N SER A 43 -18.41 -4.77 -26.70
CA SER A 43 -17.80 -6.12 -26.69
C SER A 43 -17.22 -6.48 -25.33
N ASP A 44 -16.98 -7.76 -25.11
CA ASP A 44 -16.32 -8.27 -23.89
C ASP A 44 -14.94 -7.62 -23.68
N ASP A 45 -14.16 -7.45 -24.74
CA ASP A 45 -12.85 -6.79 -24.70
C ASP A 45 -12.96 -5.32 -24.26
N ALA A 46 -13.99 -4.62 -24.73
CA ALA A 46 -14.21 -3.23 -24.34
C ALA A 46 -14.58 -3.07 -22.86
N VAL A 47 -15.33 -4.01 -22.29
CA VAL A 47 -15.61 -4.01 -20.84
C VAL A 47 -14.33 -4.24 -20.05
N ARG A 48 -13.51 -5.24 -20.41
CA ARG A 48 -12.24 -5.52 -19.72
C ARG A 48 -11.30 -4.31 -19.79
N LYS A 49 -11.11 -3.72 -20.98
CA LYS A 49 -10.31 -2.49 -21.14
C LYS A 49 -10.89 -1.29 -20.39
N GLY A 50 -12.19 -1.27 -20.20
CA GLY A 50 -12.86 -0.22 -19.43
C GLY A 50 -12.54 -0.26 -17.94
N THR A 51 -12.21 -1.43 -17.38
CA THR A 51 -11.82 -1.60 -15.99
C THR A 51 -10.32 -1.46 -15.74
N GLU A 52 -9.46 -1.61 -16.76
CA GLU A 52 -7.99 -1.52 -16.61
C GLU A 52 -7.50 -0.25 -15.87
N PRO A 53 -8.04 0.97 -16.11
CA PRO A 53 -7.61 2.16 -15.40
C PRO A 53 -7.82 2.10 -13.88
N LEU A 54 -8.70 1.23 -13.40
CA LEU A 54 -8.92 1.01 -11.96
C LEU A 54 -7.72 0.34 -11.26
N TYR A 55 -6.79 -0.26 -12.03
CA TYR A 55 -5.62 -0.94 -11.49
C TYR A 55 -4.35 -0.07 -11.46
N ASN A 56 -4.34 1.08 -12.14
CA ASN A 56 -3.16 1.95 -12.23
C ASN A 56 -3.50 3.44 -12.09
N ARG A 57 -4.02 4.08 -13.14
CA ARG A 57 -4.22 5.54 -13.21
C ARG A 57 -5.02 6.10 -12.03
N ALA A 58 -6.01 5.34 -11.57
CA ALA A 58 -6.82 5.74 -10.42
C ALA A 58 -5.98 5.89 -9.14
N TRP A 59 -4.99 5.01 -8.95
CA TRP A 59 -4.16 4.92 -7.76
C TRP A 59 -2.86 5.72 -7.84
N PHE A 60 -2.48 6.26 -8.97
CA PHE A 60 -1.14 6.78 -9.25
C PHE A 60 -0.64 7.77 -8.19
N ASN A 61 -1.41 8.79 -7.89
CA ASN A 61 -1.00 9.82 -6.91
C ASN A 61 -0.96 9.28 -5.47
N PHE A 62 -1.78 8.28 -5.15
CA PHE A 62 -1.72 7.59 -3.87
C PHE A 62 -0.45 6.74 -3.76
N ASN A 63 -0.16 5.92 -4.77
CA ASN A 63 1.01 5.03 -4.79
C ASN A 63 2.33 5.80 -4.80
N ARG A 64 2.41 6.90 -5.53
CA ARG A 64 3.66 7.59 -5.83
C ARG A 64 4.47 8.00 -4.60
N ARG A 65 3.83 8.59 -3.58
CA ARG A 65 4.49 9.03 -2.33
C ARG A 65 3.67 8.78 -1.08
N ALA A 66 2.37 9.05 -1.16
CA ALA A 66 1.51 9.01 0.01
C ALA A 66 1.47 7.62 0.64
N LEU A 67 1.37 6.58 -0.18
CA LEU A 67 1.27 5.20 0.30
C LEU A 67 2.51 4.77 1.10
N ILE A 68 3.72 5.15 0.67
CA ILE A 68 4.95 4.85 1.41
C ILE A 68 4.99 5.62 2.74
N GLY A 69 4.65 6.92 2.72
CA GLY A 69 4.59 7.76 3.92
C GLY A 69 3.56 7.24 4.93
N MET A 70 2.32 7.05 4.48
CA MET A 70 1.21 6.59 5.31
C MET A 70 1.36 5.13 5.76
N GLY A 71 1.76 4.25 4.84
CA GLY A 71 1.75 2.80 5.08
C GLY A 71 3.01 2.26 5.77
N SER A 72 4.18 2.79 5.43
CA SER A 72 5.47 2.29 5.91
C SER A 72 6.18 3.23 6.88
N TYR A 73 6.31 4.52 6.56
CA TYR A 73 7.03 5.42 7.49
C TYR A 73 6.24 5.60 8.79
N ARG A 74 4.93 5.71 8.71
CA ARG A 74 4.08 5.80 9.90
C ARG A 74 4.10 4.52 10.72
N ALA A 75 4.29 3.37 10.08
CA ALA A 75 4.49 2.09 10.76
C ALA A 75 5.89 1.90 11.37
N ASN A 76 6.83 2.82 11.10
CA ASN A 76 8.23 2.72 11.52
C ASN A 76 9.03 1.63 10.79
N ASP A 77 8.61 1.24 9.57
CA ASP A 77 9.34 0.28 8.74
C ASP A 77 10.68 0.83 8.26
N ALA A 78 10.69 2.11 7.88
CA ALA A 78 11.85 2.80 7.33
C ALA A 78 11.83 4.30 7.64
N TRP A 79 12.97 4.92 7.45
CA TRP A 79 13.19 6.35 7.66
C TRP A 79 13.80 7.00 6.43
N ASN A 80 13.20 8.12 6.00
CA ASN A 80 13.77 9.01 5.00
C ASN A 80 13.74 10.45 5.54
N PRO A 81 14.92 11.07 5.76
CA PRO A 81 14.96 12.42 6.31
C PRO A 81 14.53 13.53 5.35
N TYR A 82 14.43 13.26 4.06
CA TYR A 82 14.21 14.27 3.01
C TYR A 82 12.84 14.19 2.34
N VAL A 83 12.16 13.03 2.43
CA VAL A 83 10.90 12.80 1.72
C VAL A 83 9.87 12.22 2.68
N SER A 84 8.72 12.90 2.80
CA SER A 84 7.56 12.47 3.59
C SER A 84 7.90 12.11 5.06
N SER A 85 8.94 12.74 5.62
CA SER A 85 9.42 12.50 6.99
C SER A 85 8.38 12.83 8.06
N GLU A 86 7.48 13.78 7.79
CA GLU A 86 6.39 14.17 8.67
C GLU A 86 5.42 13.03 8.99
N PHE A 87 5.27 12.04 8.10
CA PHE A 87 4.49 10.84 8.40
C PHE A 87 5.15 9.97 9.47
N ALA A 88 6.46 9.76 9.38
CA ALA A 88 7.21 9.02 10.37
C ALA A 88 7.17 9.68 11.75
N LEU A 89 7.19 11.01 11.78
CA LEU A 89 7.25 11.82 13.00
C LEU A 89 5.88 12.24 13.54
N PHE A 90 4.79 11.82 12.89
CA PHE A 90 3.41 12.22 13.25
C PHE A 90 3.21 13.75 13.25
N GLN A 91 3.88 14.44 12.34
CA GLN A 91 3.83 15.90 12.15
C GLN A 91 3.01 16.31 10.92
N VAL A 92 2.21 15.39 10.38
CA VAL A 92 1.32 15.64 9.24
C VAL A 92 0.26 16.67 9.63
N THR A 93 0.08 17.66 8.75
CA THR A 93 -0.96 18.68 8.88
C THR A 93 -1.86 18.70 7.65
N GLY A 94 -3.00 19.39 7.72
CA GLY A 94 -3.88 19.57 6.56
C GLY A 94 -3.23 20.26 5.36
N LEU A 95 -2.05 20.88 5.54
CA LEU A 95 -1.26 21.53 4.49
C LEU A 95 -0.21 20.58 3.87
N THR A 96 -0.05 19.37 4.37
CA THR A 96 0.88 18.40 3.82
C THR A 96 0.44 17.97 2.41
N SER A 97 1.26 18.26 1.40
CA SER A 97 0.90 18.05 -0.02
C SER A 97 0.62 16.58 -0.35
N ASP A 98 1.43 15.67 0.18
CA ASP A 98 1.26 14.23 -0.08
C ASP A 98 -0.04 13.70 0.54
N LEU A 99 -0.51 14.30 1.65
CA LEU A 99 -1.81 13.99 2.26
C LEU A 99 -2.98 14.41 1.36
N SER A 100 -2.93 15.62 0.81
CA SER A 100 -3.94 16.13 -0.12
C SER A 100 -4.00 15.29 -1.40
N LEU A 101 -2.84 14.89 -1.92
CA LEU A 101 -2.75 13.99 -3.07
C LEU A 101 -3.35 12.60 -2.76
N ALA A 102 -3.11 12.06 -1.56
CA ALA A 102 -3.68 10.78 -1.14
C ALA A 102 -5.20 10.83 -1.06
N TRP A 103 -5.74 11.85 -0.41
CA TRP A 103 -7.17 12.08 -0.29
C TRP A 103 -7.84 12.15 -1.67
N SER A 104 -7.34 13.03 -2.52
CA SER A 104 -7.87 13.20 -3.89
C SER A 104 -7.75 11.93 -4.72
N ALA A 105 -6.63 11.19 -4.62
CA ALA A 105 -6.43 9.96 -5.38
C ALA A 105 -7.39 8.84 -4.95
N LEU A 106 -7.63 8.67 -3.66
CA LEU A 106 -8.56 7.66 -3.18
C LEU A 106 -9.99 7.96 -3.62
N TYR A 107 -10.42 9.23 -3.57
CA TYR A 107 -11.71 9.62 -4.14
C TYR A 107 -11.74 9.54 -5.67
N ASN A 108 -10.61 9.68 -6.36
CA ASN A 108 -10.54 9.40 -7.79
C ASN A 108 -10.83 7.92 -8.09
N VAL A 109 -10.31 6.99 -7.28
CA VAL A 109 -10.67 5.56 -7.40
C VAL A 109 -12.17 5.35 -7.23
N VAL A 110 -12.77 5.97 -6.20
CA VAL A 110 -14.23 5.92 -5.97
C VAL A 110 -15.00 6.44 -7.18
N THR A 111 -14.64 7.63 -7.67
CA THR A 111 -15.30 8.29 -8.79
C THR A 111 -15.18 7.48 -10.09
N MET A 112 -13.99 6.95 -10.38
CA MET A 112 -13.77 6.10 -11.56
C MET A 112 -14.54 4.79 -11.44
N SER A 113 -14.56 4.17 -10.26
CA SER A 113 -15.34 2.95 -10.03
C SER A 113 -16.84 3.19 -10.24
N ASN A 114 -17.39 4.28 -9.69
CA ASN A 114 -18.80 4.66 -9.89
C ASN A 114 -19.12 4.91 -11.36
N ALA A 115 -18.25 5.65 -12.08
CA ALA A 115 -18.44 5.95 -13.49
C ALA A 115 -18.39 4.69 -14.36
N THR A 116 -17.39 3.83 -14.15
CA THR A 116 -17.26 2.57 -14.89
C THR A 116 -18.42 1.63 -14.60
N LEU A 117 -18.81 1.49 -13.33
CA LEU A 117 -19.97 0.69 -12.92
C LEU A 117 -21.24 1.16 -13.64
N LYS A 118 -21.53 2.46 -13.59
CA LYS A 118 -22.67 3.05 -14.24
C LYS A 118 -22.63 2.86 -15.76
N ASN A 119 -21.48 3.07 -16.38
CA ASN A 119 -21.32 2.89 -17.82
C ASN A 119 -21.56 1.44 -18.25
N ILE A 120 -21.07 0.46 -17.50
CA ILE A 120 -21.35 -0.97 -17.76
C ILE A 120 -22.85 -1.25 -17.65
N GLN A 121 -23.53 -0.71 -16.63
CA GLN A 121 -24.95 -0.91 -16.41
C GLN A 121 -25.82 -0.28 -17.52
N ASP A 122 -25.48 0.93 -17.94
CA ASP A 122 -26.32 1.73 -18.83
C ASP A 122 -26.04 1.49 -20.33
N TYR A 123 -24.78 1.14 -20.69
CA TYR A 123 -24.33 1.18 -22.08
C TYR A 123 -23.77 -0.13 -22.64
N CYS A 124 -23.66 -1.22 -21.85
CA CYS A 124 -23.27 -2.50 -22.42
C CYS A 124 -24.28 -2.95 -23.48
N SER A 125 -23.79 -3.25 -24.68
CA SER A 125 -24.63 -3.79 -25.75
C SER A 125 -25.07 -5.24 -25.43
N SER A 126 -26.05 -5.73 -26.17
CA SER A 126 -26.51 -7.13 -26.09
C SER A 126 -25.45 -8.14 -26.51
N ASP A 127 -24.37 -7.70 -27.18
CA ASP A 127 -23.27 -8.57 -27.62
C ASP A 127 -22.24 -8.83 -26.53
N VAL A 128 -22.29 -8.07 -25.42
CA VAL A 128 -21.46 -8.31 -24.23
C VAL A 128 -22.02 -9.47 -23.45
N SER A 129 -21.18 -10.46 -23.14
CA SER A 129 -21.59 -11.59 -22.33
C SER A 129 -21.92 -11.17 -20.89
N GLU A 130 -22.99 -11.72 -20.32
CA GLU A 130 -23.42 -11.38 -18.96
C GLU A 130 -22.33 -11.67 -17.92
N SER A 131 -21.52 -12.70 -18.12
CA SER A 131 -20.41 -13.03 -17.24
C SER A 131 -19.31 -11.95 -17.23
N VAL A 132 -18.99 -11.35 -18.37
CA VAL A 132 -17.99 -10.27 -18.47
C VAL A 132 -18.57 -8.96 -17.93
N LYS A 133 -19.85 -8.69 -18.19
CA LYS A 133 -20.53 -7.55 -17.60
C LYS A 133 -20.52 -7.62 -16.06
N ASN A 134 -20.87 -8.79 -15.50
CA ASN A 134 -20.86 -9.02 -14.07
C ASN A 134 -19.44 -8.90 -13.51
N ALA A 135 -18.43 -9.49 -14.18
CA ALA A 135 -17.04 -9.37 -13.77
C ALA A 135 -16.58 -7.90 -13.70
N GLY A 136 -16.84 -7.10 -14.74
CA GLY A 136 -16.49 -5.68 -14.77
C GLY A 136 -17.18 -4.87 -13.66
N MET A 137 -18.44 -5.17 -13.36
CA MET A 137 -19.13 -4.55 -12.22
C MET A 137 -18.52 -5.00 -10.89
N GLY A 138 -18.17 -6.28 -10.74
CA GLY A 138 -17.51 -6.83 -9.56
C GLY A 138 -16.14 -6.16 -9.29
N GLU A 139 -15.36 -5.89 -10.34
CA GLU A 139 -14.11 -5.16 -10.26
C GLU A 139 -14.32 -3.72 -9.74
N CYS A 140 -15.36 -3.04 -10.22
CA CYS A 140 -15.69 -1.68 -9.75
C CYS A 140 -16.02 -1.69 -8.24
N TYR A 141 -16.83 -2.63 -7.77
CA TYR A 141 -17.14 -2.77 -6.35
C TYR A 141 -15.88 -3.09 -5.54
N LEU A 142 -15.05 -4.03 -6.00
CA LEU A 142 -13.80 -4.41 -5.31
C LEU A 142 -12.87 -3.21 -5.13
N MET A 143 -12.62 -2.43 -6.19
CA MET A 143 -11.72 -1.28 -6.15
C MET A 143 -12.28 -0.13 -5.32
N ARG A 144 -13.59 0.14 -5.41
CA ARG A 144 -14.26 1.16 -4.58
C ARG A 144 -14.20 0.78 -3.09
N GLY A 145 -14.47 -0.47 -2.77
CA GLY A 145 -14.35 -0.99 -1.41
C GLY A 145 -12.94 -0.81 -0.84
N TRP A 146 -11.89 -1.12 -1.61
CA TRP A 146 -10.51 -0.90 -1.19
C TRP A 146 -10.17 0.58 -1.02
N ALA A 147 -10.63 1.46 -1.89
CA ALA A 147 -10.40 2.90 -1.74
C ALA A 147 -11.02 3.43 -0.45
N TYR A 148 -12.27 3.06 -0.15
CA TYR A 148 -12.91 3.42 1.12
C TYR A 148 -12.25 2.76 2.31
N PHE A 149 -11.66 1.57 2.16
CA PHE A 149 -10.96 0.92 3.26
C PHE A 149 -9.63 1.61 3.60
N TYR A 150 -8.92 2.19 2.61
CA TYR A 150 -7.80 3.09 2.85
C TYR A 150 -8.27 4.41 3.47
N LEU A 151 -9.35 5.00 2.96
CA LEU A 151 -9.94 6.23 3.51
C LEU A 151 -10.33 6.05 4.98
N LEU A 152 -11.03 4.97 5.32
CA LEU A 152 -11.44 4.67 6.70
C LEU A 152 -10.24 4.60 7.66
N ARG A 153 -9.19 3.86 7.26
CA ARG A 153 -8.02 3.67 8.11
C ARG A 153 -7.06 4.88 8.09
N GLY A 154 -7.19 5.76 7.08
CA GLY A 154 -6.45 7.00 6.99
C GLY A 154 -7.07 8.15 7.77
N TRP A 155 -8.39 8.34 7.67
CA TRP A 155 -9.09 9.53 8.18
C TRP A 155 -10.27 9.23 9.12
N GLY A 156 -10.67 7.98 9.28
CA GLY A 156 -11.86 7.62 10.06
C GLY A 156 -13.15 7.88 9.29
N PRO A 157 -13.97 8.86 9.71
CA PRO A 157 -15.18 9.27 8.99
C PRO A 157 -14.87 9.76 7.58
N ASN A 158 -15.73 9.44 6.61
CA ASN A 158 -15.53 9.79 5.20
C ASN A 158 -16.84 10.13 4.50
N ILE A 159 -16.76 10.78 3.34
CA ILE A 159 -17.93 11.08 2.50
C ILE A 159 -18.24 9.86 1.65
N LEU A 160 -19.38 9.23 1.84
CA LEU A 160 -19.86 8.10 1.05
C LEU A 160 -20.76 8.59 -0.11
N PHE A 161 -20.52 8.08 -1.32
CA PHE A 161 -21.40 8.31 -2.47
C PHE A 161 -21.23 7.22 -3.53
N GLU A 162 -22.32 6.98 -4.27
CA GLU A 162 -22.41 6.00 -5.35
C GLU A 162 -22.73 6.66 -6.69
N ASP A 163 -23.15 7.92 -6.67
CA ASP A 163 -23.54 8.69 -7.85
C ASP A 163 -22.68 9.95 -7.96
N ASN A 164 -21.83 9.98 -8.98
CA ASN A 164 -20.95 11.12 -9.24
C ASN A 164 -21.72 12.39 -9.59
N GLN A 165 -22.89 12.26 -10.27
CA GLN A 165 -23.70 13.42 -10.65
C GLN A 165 -24.22 14.14 -9.41
N LYS A 166 -24.68 13.41 -8.40
CA LYS A 166 -25.12 14.00 -7.13
C LYS A 166 -24.02 14.79 -6.44
N MET A 167 -22.75 14.34 -6.56
CA MET A 167 -21.59 15.06 -6.00
C MET A 167 -21.27 16.33 -6.81
N ILE A 168 -21.49 16.32 -8.13
CA ILE A 168 -21.33 17.52 -8.96
C ILE A 168 -22.42 18.54 -8.62
N ASP A 169 -23.66 18.09 -8.49
CA ASP A 169 -24.82 18.95 -8.22
C ASP A 169 -24.80 19.53 -6.80
N ASN A 170 -24.25 18.76 -5.84
CA ASN A 170 -24.12 19.16 -4.44
C ASN A 170 -22.78 18.69 -3.86
N PRO A 171 -21.68 19.42 -4.09
CA PRO A 171 -20.34 18.99 -3.67
C PRO A 171 -20.06 19.10 -2.16
N VAL A 172 -20.89 19.84 -1.43
CA VAL A 172 -20.73 20.05 0.01
C VAL A 172 -21.54 19.00 0.77
N GLN A 173 -20.86 17.90 1.15
CA GLN A 173 -21.48 16.74 1.80
C GLN A 173 -20.96 16.54 3.23
N PRO A 174 -21.77 16.02 4.16
CA PRO A 174 -21.30 15.64 5.49
C PRO A 174 -20.40 14.42 5.44
N LEU A 175 -19.54 14.27 6.45
CA LEU A 175 -18.88 13.02 6.74
C LEU A 175 -19.91 11.98 7.18
N ASN A 176 -19.71 10.73 6.80
CA ASN A 176 -20.45 9.59 7.31
C ASN A 176 -19.67 8.88 8.42
N THR A 177 -20.39 8.21 9.31
CA THR A 177 -19.79 7.55 10.48
C THR A 177 -18.83 6.44 10.06
N GLU A 178 -17.81 6.15 10.87
CA GLU A 178 -16.90 5.03 10.62
C GLU A 178 -17.65 3.70 10.47
N ALA A 179 -18.72 3.51 11.25
CA ALA A 179 -19.56 2.31 11.16
C ALA A 179 -20.26 2.20 9.80
N ASP A 180 -20.77 3.30 9.26
CA ASP A 180 -21.40 3.32 7.94
C ASP A 180 -20.38 3.14 6.83
N VAL A 181 -19.20 3.76 6.95
CA VAL A 181 -18.11 3.55 5.99
C VAL A 181 -17.71 2.07 5.94
N LEU A 182 -17.60 1.43 7.10
CA LEU A 182 -17.25 0.01 7.18
C LEU A 182 -18.36 -0.90 6.65
N LYS A 183 -19.62 -0.59 6.95
CA LYS A 183 -20.79 -1.27 6.35
C LYS A 183 -20.81 -1.14 4.83
N PHE A 184 -20.47 0.04 4.30
CA PHE A 184 -20.38 0.29 2.86
C PHE A 184 -19.28 -0.54 2.21
N ILE A 185 -18.09 -0.60 2.81
CA ILE A 185 -16.95 -1.41 2.36
C ILE A 185 -17.33 -2.89 2.28
N ILE A 186 -17.95 -3.41 3.34
CA ILE A 186 -18.37 -4.82 3.42
C ILE A 186 -19.40 -5.12 2.33
N ARG A 187 -20.40 -4.25 2.16
CA ARG A 187 -21.39 -4.39 1.09
C ARG A 187 -20.74 -4.43 -0.30
N ASP A 188 -19.76 -3.58 -0.56
CA ASP A 188 -19.05 -3.56 -1.83
C ASP A 188 -18.25 -4.84 -2.06
N PHE A 189 -17.57 -5.35 -1.02
CA PHE A 189 -16.85 -6.62 -1.15
C PHE A 189 -17.79 -7.83 -1.30
N GLU A 190 -18.96 -7.83 -0.65
CA GLU A 190 -19.98 -8.86 -0.84
C GLU A 190 -20.56 -8.81 -2.27
N LYS A 191 -20.78 -7.62 -2.83
CA LYS A 191 -21.19 -7.45 -4.22
C LYS A 191 -20.10 -7.91 -5.20
N ALA A 192 -18.84 -7.62 -4.90
CA ALA A 192 -17.73 -8.12 -5.70
C ALA A 192 -17.64 -9.66 -5.66
N GLU A 193 -17.82 -10.29 -4.48
CA GLU A 193 -17.86 -11.74 -4.34
C GLU A 193 -18.99 -12.38 -5.16
N GLU A 194 -20.18 -11.74 -5.18
CA GLU A 194 -21.35 -12.20 -5.95
C GLU A 194 -21.09 -12.18 -7.47
N LEU A 195 -20.42 -11.11 -7.96
CA LEU A 195 -20.33 -10.79 -9.38
C LEU A 195 -19.06 -11.30 -10.06
N LEU A 196 -17.96 -11.42 -9.32
CA LEU A 196 -16.68 -11.88 -9.88
C LEU A 196 -16.71 -13.37 -10.22
N PRO A 197 -15.99 -13.79 -11.28
CA PRO A 197 -15.95 -15.18 -11.69
C PRO A 197 -15.19 -16.05 -10.69
N GLU A 198 -15.42 -17.36 -10.75
CA GLU A 198 -14.69 -18.37 -9.96
C GLU A 198 -13.18 -18.28 -10.22
N ASN A 199 -12.80 -18.18 -11.48
CA ASN A 199 -11.40 -18.06 -11.90
C ASN A 199 -11.16 -16.69 -12.52
N GLY A 200 -10.15 -16.00 -12.04
CA GLY A 200 -9.64 -14.79 -12.70
C GLY A 200 -9.07 -15.12 -14.09
N THR A 201 -9.16 -14.18 -15.02
CA THR A 201 -8.62 -14.32 -16.37
C THR A 201 -7.81 -13.08 -16.74
N ASP A 202 -6.73 -13.27 -17.48
CA ASP A 202 -5.91 -12.15 -17.97
C ASP A 202 -5.56 -11.12 -16.87
N HIS A 203 -5.25 -11.63 -15.67
CA HIS A 203 -4.93 -10.84 -14.48
C HIS A 203 -6.10 -10.02 -13.88
N HIS A 204 -7.32 -10.23 -14.32
CA HIS A 204 -8.51 -9.75 -13.64
C HIS A 204 -8.84 -10.63 -12.42
N PRO A 205 -9.35 -10.07 -11.32
CA PRO A 205 -9.54 -10.80 -10.08
C PRO A 205 -10.63 -11.86 -10.18
N SER A 206 -10.47 -12.90 -9.41
CA SER A 206 -11.51 -13.90 -9.14
C SER A 206 -12.35 -13.48 -7.93
N LYS A 207 -13.45 -14.19 -7.68
CA LYS A 207 -14.24 -14.01 -6.45
C LYS A 207 -13.44 -14.23 -5.17
N TYR A 208 -12.34 -14.98 -5.24
CA TYR A 208 -11.47 -15.21 -4.07
C TYR A 208 -10.68 -13.95 -3.68
N ALA A 209 -10.43 -13.04 -4.60
CA ALA A 209 -9.90 -11.72 -4.26
C ALA A 209 -10.92 -10.89 -3.46
N ALA A 210 -12.20 -10.96 -3.82
CA ALA A 210 -13.26 -10.34 -3.04
C ALA A 210 -13.44 -10.99 -1.66
N LYS A 211 -13.35 -12.33 -1.58
CA LYS A 211 -13.38 -13.06 -0.29
C LYS A 211 -12.23 -12.67 0.63
N ALA A 212 -11.03 -12.53 0.11
CA ALA A 212 -9.87 -12.09 0.87
C ALA A 212 -10.03 -10.65 1.38
N ALA A 213 -10.54 -9.74 0.54
CA ALA A 213 -10.85 -8.37 0.92
C ALA A 213 -11.96 -8.31 1.98
N LEU A 214 -13.03 -9.10 1.81
CA LEU A 214 -14.13 -9.22 2.76
C LEU A 214 -13.64 -9.77 4.11
N ALA A 215 -12.80 -10.78 4.12
CA ALA A 215 -12.20 -11.32 5.34
C ALA A 215 -11.42 -10.22 6.10
N LYS A 216 -10.65 -9.39 5.40
CA LYS A 216 -9.91 -8.27 6.00
C LYS A 216 -10.84 -7.20 6.56
N ALA A 217 -11.90 -6.85 5.85
CA ALA A 217 -12.89 -5.88 6.31
C ALA A 217 -13.68 -6.38 7.52
N LEU A 218 -14.08 -7.65 7.55
CA LEU A 218 -14.78 -8.26 8.69
C LEU A 218 -13.87 -8.36 9.93
N LEU A 219 -12.59 -8.68 9.73
CA LEU A 219 -11.63 -8.70 10.83
C LEU A 219 -11.47 -7.28 11.44
N ALA A 220 -11.41 -6.25 10.60
CA ALA A 220 -11.42 -4.86 11.04
C ALA A 220 -12.75 -4.53 11.76
N GLN A 221 -13.89 -4.88 11.17
CA GLN A 221 -15.22 -4.65 11.77
C GLN A 221 -15.31 -5.22 13.18
N SER A 222 -14.81 -6.45 13.38
CA SER A 222 -14.85 -7.09 14.69
C SER A 222 -14.18 -6.25 15.78
N GLY A 223 -13.09 -5.54 15.46
CA GLY A 223 -12.39 -4.63 16.35
C GLY A 223 -13.12 -3.29 16.56
N TRP A 224 -13.65 -2.69 15.48
CA TRP A 224 -14.46 -1.47 15.54
C TRP A 224 -15.72 -1.67 16.40
N ASP A 225 -16.44 -2.76 16.18
CA ASP A 225 -17.66 -3.08 16.93
C ASP A 225 -17.36 -3.34 18.41
N ALA A 226 -16.27 -4.05 18.70
CA ALA A 226 -15.81 -4.28 20.06
C ALA A 226 -15.44 -2.97 20.79
N SER A 227 -14.78 -2.05 20.08
CA SER A 227 -14.48 -0.70 20.56
C SER A 227 -15.75 0.10 20.82
N ALA A 228 -16.70 0.09 19.90
CA ALA A 228 -17.97 0.80 20.02
C ALA A 228 -18.81 0.31 21.21
N ARG A 229 -18.74 -0.98 21.52
CA ARG A 229 -19.38 -1.55 22.74
C ARG A 229 -18.60 -1.25 24.03
N GLY A 230 -17.31 -0.89 23.91
CA GLY A 230 -16.45 -0.62 25.07
C GLY A 230 -15.95 -1.86 25.82
N ASP A 231 -16.24 -3.08 25.31
CA ASP A 231 -15.80 -4.34 25.92
C ASP A 231 -14.51 -4.89 25.32
N HIS A 232 -14.10 -4.37 24.16
CA HIS A 232 -12.94 -4.79 23.37
C HIS A 232 -12.90 -6.30 23.05
N ASN A 233 -14.04 -6.99 23.13
CA ASN A 233 -14.20 -8.39 22.78
C ASN A 233 -14.79 -8.51 21.37
N ARG A 234 -14.03 -9.09 20.46
CA ARG A 234 -14.46 -9.34 19.07
C ARG A 234 -15.54 -10.43 19.03
N ASP A 235 -16.55 -10.22 18.20
CA ASP A 235 -17.63 -11.19 18.04
C ASP A 235 -17.12 -12.50 17.40
N GLN A 236 -17.42 -13.63 18.06
CA GLN A 236 -16.92 -14.93 17.62
C GLN A 236 -17.55 -15.38 16.29
N ALA A 237 -18.80 -15.03 16.00
CA ALA A 237 -19.44 -15.37 14.74
C ALA A 237 -18.76 -14.67 13.57
N THR A 238 -18.41 -13.39 13.74
CA THR A 238 -17.62 -12.62 12.77
C THR A 238 -16.23 -13.23 12.56
N LEU A 239 -15.52 -13.57 13.64
CA LEU A 239 -14.21 -14.23 13.54
C LEU A 239 -14.28 -15.59 12.82
N ASN A 240 -15.32 -16.40 13.10
CA ASN A 240 -15.54 -17.67 12.41
C ASN A 240 -15.82 -17.45 10.90
N ARG A 241 -16.53 -16.38 10.54
CA ARG A 241 -16.74 -16.01 9.12
C ARG A 241 -15.41 -15.65 8.45
N VAL A 242 -14.55 -14.90 9.13
CA VAL A 242 -13.19 -14.58 8.65
C VAL A 242 -12.39 -15.86 8.39
N VAL A 243 -12.35 -16.79 9.36
CA VAL A 243 -11.65 -18.07 9.21
C VAL A 243 -12.18 -18.83 7.98
N LYS A 244 -13.50 -18.94 7.82
CA LYS A 244 -14.12 -19.61 6.69
C LYS A 244 -13.70 -18.98 5.34
N LEU A 245 -13.76 -17.65 5.22
CA LEU A 245 -13.35 -16.96 4.00
C LEU A 245 -11.86 -17.16 3.70
N CYS A 246 -11.00 -17.10 4.72
CA CYS A 246 -9.58 -17.40 4.57
C CYS A 246 -9.35 -18.84 4.09
N ASP A 247 -10.07 -19.82 4.65
CA ASP A 247 -9.97 -21.21 4.21
C ASP A 247 -10.39 -21.40 2.75
N GLU A 248 -11.47 -20.74 2.34
CA GLU A 248 -11.92 -20.78 0.96
C GLU A 248 -10.88 -20.21 -0.01
N VAL A 249 -10.19 -19.12 0.37
CA VAL A 249 -9.10 -18.53 -0.44
C VAL A 249 -7.86 -19.42 -0.44
N ILE A 250 -7.43 -19.94 0.70
CA ILE A 250 -6.23 -20.79 0.82
C ILE A 250 -6.41 -22.08 0.03
N ASN A 251 -7.63 -22.66 0.03
CA ASN A 251 -7.93 -23.95 -0.57
C ASN A 251 -8.49 -23.86 -2.01
N CYS A 252 -8.61 -22.66 -2.60
CA CYS A 252 -9.17 -22.51 -3.95
C CYS A 252 -8.27 -23.06 -5.07
N GLY A 253 -7.00 -23.31 -4.79
CA GLY A 253 -6.04 -23.84 -5.75
C GLY A 253 -5.50 -22.81 -6.76
N GLN A 254 -5.86 -21.53 -6.62
CA GLN A 254 -5.40 -20.45 -7.52
C GLN A 254 -4.18 -19.72 -6.98
N TYR A 255 -3.96 -19.76 -5.66
CA TYR A 255 -2.90 -19.00 -5.02
C TYR A 255 -1.96 -19.93 -4.23
N HIS A 256 -0.65 -19.63 -4.28
CA HIS A 256 0.38 -20.36 -3.56
C HIS A 256 1.44 -19.40 -3.03
N LEU A 257 1.98 -19.67 -1.83
CA LEU A 257 3.14 -18.92 -1.35
C LEU A 257 4.34 -19.22 -2.25
N LEU A 258 5.01 -18.18 -2.75
CA LEU A 258 6.23 -18.37 -3.54
C LEU A 258 7.33 -18.99 -2.68
N PRO A 259 8.07 -19.98 -3.19
CA PRO A 259 9.17 -20.60 -2.45
C PRO A 259 10.29 -19.62 -2.07
N ASP A 260 10.63 -18.69 -2.96
CA ASP A 260 11.59 -17.62 -2.69
C ASP A 260 10.86 -16.29 -2.45
N TYR A 261 10.99 -15.78 -1.25
CA TYR A 261 10.39 -14.50 -0.86
C TYR A 261 10.86 -13.32 -1.74
N ALA A 262 12.13 -13.34 -2.18
CA ALA A 262 12.65 -12.26 -3.01
C ALA A 262 12.00 -12.19 -4.40
N ASP A 263 11.43 -13.31 -4.87
CA ASP A 263 10.74 -13.38 -6.16
C ASP A 263 9.46 -12.54 -6.21
N LEU A 264 8.86 -12.25 -5.07
CA LEU A 264 7.71 -11.35 -4.95
C LEU A 264 8.01 -9.93 -5.46
N PHE A 265 9.27 -9.50 -5.44
CA PHE A 265 9.67 -8.12 -5.72
C PHE A 265 10.54 -7.99 -6.97
N LYS A 266 10.42 -8.94 -7.89
CA LYS A 266 11.04 -8.91 -9.22
C LYS A 266 9.99 -8.60 -10.28
N ALA A 267 10.24 -7.65 -11.16
CA ALA A 267 9.26 -7.24 -12.18
C ALA A 267 8.87 -8.36 -13.13
N GLN A 268 9.78 -9.32 -13.38
CA GLN A 268 9.50 -10.51 -14.19
C GLN A 268 8.47 -11.45 -13.58
N ASN A 269 8.22 -11.30 -12.28
CA ASN A 269 7.28 -12.12 -11.51
C ASN A 269 6.03 -11.32 -11.11
N ASN A 270 5.74 -10.24 -11.80
CA ASN A 270 4.45 -9.57 -11.62
C ASN A 270 3.31 -10.59 -11.84
N ASP A 271 2.21 -10.42 -11.10
CA ASP A 271 1.04 -11.31 -11.17
C ASP A 271 1.38 -12.80 -10.88
N ASN A 272 2.33 -13.03 -9.96
CA ASN A 272 2.71 -14.35 -9.50
C ASN A 272 1.60 -15.04 -8.68
N ASP A 273 1.79 -16.32 -8.38
CA ASP A 273 0.80 -17.17 -7.69
C ASP A 273 0.44 -16.70 -6.26
N GLU A 274 1.21 -15.80 -5.65
CA GLU A 274 0.88 -15.22 -4.35
C GLU A 274 0.04 -13.95 -4.47
N THR A 275 -0.05 -13.33 -5.65
CA THR A 275 -0.79 -12.08 -5.90
C THR A 275 -2.30 -12.33 -5.87
N ILE A 276 -3.00 -11.75 -4.90
CA ILE A 276 -4.48 -11.75 -4.85
C ILE A 276 -5.02 -10.51 -5.55
N LEU A 277 -4.46 -9.34 -5.21
CA LEU A 277 -4.82 -8.06 -5.82
C LEU A 277 -3.63 -7.11 -5.76
N ALA A 278 -3.36 -6.41 -6.85
CA ALA A 278 -2.30 -5.42 -6.95
C ALA A 278 -2.72 -4.20 -7.76
N MET A 279 -2.11 -3.06 -7.46
CA MET A 279 -2.02 -1.96 -8.41
C MET A 279 -1.03 -2.41 -9.50
N ARG A 280 -1.49 -2.41 -10.75
CA ARG A 280 -0.76 -2.99 -11.88
C ARG A 280 -0.20 -1.90 -12.75
N TRP A 281 1.11 -1.87 -12.87
CA TRP A 281 1.80 -0.79 -13.54
C TRP A 281 2.28 -1.23 -14.93
N ALA A 282 2.06 -0.36 -15.89
CA ALA A 282 2.48 -0.57 -17.27
C ALA A 282 4.01 -0.45 -17.40
N ASP A 283 4.55 -1.06 -18.46
CA ASP A 283 5.95 -0.88 -18.83
C ASP A 283 6.24 0.60 -19.12
N PRO A 284 7.18 1.23 -18.41
CA PRO A 284 7.42 2.66 -18.53
C PRO A 284 7.83 3.11 -19.95
N SER A 285 8.43 2.25 -20.76
CA SER A 285 8.87 2.59 -22.11
C SER A 285 7.73 2.79 -23.11
N THR A 286 6.55 2.25 -22.82
CA THR A 286 5.42 2.22 -23.75
C THR A 286 4.22 3.05 -23.31
N HIS A 287 4.24 3.59 -22.09
CA HIS A 287 3.06 4.19 -21.46
C HIS A 287 3.34 5.59 -20.91
N GLU A 288 2.28 6.37 -20.79
CA GLU A 288 2.32 7.70 -20.24
C GLU A 288 2.54 7.71 -18.73
N TRP A 289 3.13 8.78 -18.25
CA TRP A 289 3.19 9.10 -16.82
C TRP A 289 1.77 9.04 -16.20
N GLY A 290 1.65 8.34 -15.08
CA GLY A 290 0.36 8.05 -14.44
C GLY A 290 -0.11 6.60 -14.59
N ALA A 291 0.48 5.82 -15.50
CA ALA A 291 0.21 4.39 -15.64
C ALA A 291 1.39 3.50 -15.18
N MET A 292 2.49 4.09 -14.72
CA MET A 292 3.72 3.41 -14.31
C MET A 292 4.01 3.59 -12.83
N ASN A 293 4.80 2.70 -12.22
CA ASN A 293 5.14 2.81 -10.79
C ASN A 293 6.25 3.85 -10.57
N ALA A 294 5.84 5.07 -10.20
CA ALA A 294 6.77 6.16 -9.94
C ALA A 294 7.39 6.14 -8.52
N THR A 295 6.98 5.23 -7.63
CA THR A 295 7.62 5.02 -6.32
C THR A 295 9.07 4.59 -6.46
N TYR A 296 9.43 3.98 -7.60
CA TYR A 296 10.79 3.55 -7.90
C TYR A 296 11.82 4.67 -7.77
N SER A 297 11.45 5.91 -8.10
CA SER A 297 12.32 7.08 -7.99
C SER A 297 12.85 7.32 -6.58
N ASP A 298 12.05 7.02 -5.57
CA ASP A 298 12.37 7.27 -4.16
C ASP A 298 13.06 6.07 -3.48
N LEU A 299 12.91 4.87 -4.07
CA LEU A 299 13.52 3.64 -3.57
C LEU A 299 14.92 3.41 -4.12
N ALA A 300 15.10 3.55 -5.44
CA ALA A 300 16.34 3.24 -6.13
C ALA A 300 17.36 4.38 -6.02
N PHE A 301 18.64 4.03 -6.06
CA PHE A 301 19.76 4.96 -5.99
C PHE A 301 20.80 4.65 -7.08
N SER A 302 21.63 5.65 -7.41
CA SER A 302 22.46 5.65 -8.61
C SER A 302 23.48 4.51 -8.71
N GLU A 303 23.96 3.99 -7.57
CA GLU A 303 24.95 2.89 -7.56
C GLU A 303 24.31 1.53 -7.89
N VAL A 304 23.01 1.37 -7.68
CA VAL A 304 22.28 0.13 -8.01
C VAL A 304 21.42 0.27 -9.26
N THR A 305 21.10 1.49 -9.65
CA THR A 305 20.34 1.82 -10.87
C THR A 305 21.06 2.95 -11.58
N SER A 306 22.02 2.60 -12.46
CA SER A 306 22.93 3.56 -13.07
C SER A 306 22.48 4.07 -14.44
N ASP A 307 21.51 3.40 -15.08
CA ASP A 307 21.07 3.66 -16.45
C ASP A 307 19.73 4.38 -16.57
N VAL A 308 19.11 4.76 -15.44
CA VAL A 308 17.95 5.66 -15.38
C VAL A 308 18.09 6.64 -14.22
N ASN A 309 17.38 7.77 -14.30
CA ASN A 309 17.38 8.76 -13.22
C ASN A 309 16.57 8.25 -12.00
N VAL A 310 17.21 8.26 -10.85
CA VAL A 310 16.60 7.92 -9.55
C VAL A 310 17.05 8.91 -8.49
N TRP A 311 16.25 9.10 -7.45
CA TRP A 311 16.48 10.10 -6.39
C TRP A 311 16.74 9.49 -5.02
N GLY A 312 16.55 8.16 -4.90
CA GLY A 312 16.74 7.43 -3.67
C GLY A 312 18.19 7.46 -3.18
N GLY A 313 18.40 6.84 -2.03
CA GLY A 313 19.71 6.77 -1.40
C GLY A 313 19.70 7.18 0.07
N SER A 314 18.62 7.84 0.52
CA SER A 314 18.47 8.27 1.92
C SER A 314 17.46 7.42 2.70
N LEU A 315 16.75 6.54 2.03
CA LEU A 315 15.74 5.67 2.64
C LEU A 315 16.40 4.44 3.26
N CYS A 316 16.31 4.33 4.57
CA CYS A 316 16.96 3.27 5.33
C CYS A 316 16.03 2.62 6.35
N ALA A 317 16.39 1.43 6.81
CA ALA A 317 15.73 0.77 7.93
C ALA A 317 15.78 1.65 9.18
N THR A 318 14.69 1.67 9.96
CA THR A 318 14.73 2.26 11.30
C THR A 318 15.50 1.35 12.26
N PRO A 319 16.10 1.90 13.33
CA PRO A 319 16.74 1.09 14.37
C PRO A 319 15.79 0.05 14.96
N ASP A 320 14.54 0.40 15.19
CA ASP A 320 13.52 -0.51 15.72
C ASP A 320 13.24 -1.68 14.77
N MET A 321 13.17 -1.41 13.46
CA MET A 321 12.92 -2.46 12.47
C MET A 321 14.09 -3.42 12.36
N ILE A 322 15.32 -2.91 12.47
CA ILE A 322 16.53 -3.73 12.54
C ILE A 322 16.47 -4.64 13.77
N ASP A 323 16.06 -4.10 14.92
CA ASP A 323 15.94 -4.85 16.16
C ASP A 323 14.87 -5.96 16.08
N ILE A 324 13.75 -5.67 15.41
CA ILE A 324 12.70 -6.66 15.15
C ILE A 324 13.25 -7.85 14.33
N TYR A 325 14.02 -7.60 13.27
CA TYR A 325 14.66 -8.67 12.49
C TYR A 325 15.68 -9.45 13.33
N ASN A 326 16.39 -8.78 14.22
CA ASN A 326 17.43 -9.40 15.04
C ASN A 326 16.89 -10.25 16.19
N GLN A 327 15.61 -10.15 16.53
CA GLN A 327 14.98 -11.08 17.48
C GLN A 327 14.91 -12.51 16.94
N ASP A 328 14.95 -12.67 15.61
CA ASP A 328 15.07 -13.96 14.93
C ASP A 328 16.19 -13.86 13.87
N PRO A 329 17.45 -13.99 14.25
CA PRO A 329 18.59 -13.76 13.36
C PRO A 329 18.68 -14.77 12.20
N ALA A 330 17.93 -15.86 12.26
CA ALA A 330 17.77 -16.81 11.15
C ALA A 330 16.94 -16.25 10.00
N ASP A 331 16.17 -15.17 10.22
CA ASP A 331 15.32 -14.53 9.18
C ASP A 331 16.15 -13.69 8.20
N THR A 332 17.12 -14.32 7.59
CA THR A 332 18.00 -13.68 6.62
C THR A 332 17.32 -13.52 5.25
N ILE A 333 16.38 -14.39 4.91
CA ILE A 333 15.67 -14.38 3.62
C ILE A 333 14.85 -13.09 3.48
N ARG A 334 13.96 -12.81 4.42
CA ARG A 334 13.11 -11.61 4.37
C ARG A 334 13.90 -10.34 4.61
N ARG A 335 14.87 -10.37 5.54
CA ARG A 335 15.75 -9.24 5.80
C ARG A 335 16.51 -8.81 4.55
N ASN A 336 17.18 -9.74 3.87
CA ASN A 336 18.00 -9.43 2.69
C ASN A 336 17.14 -9.07 1.46
N ALA A 337 15.91 -9.55 1.38
CA ALA A 337 14.97 -9.12 0.35
C ALA A 337 14.38 -7.73 0.61
N THR A 338 14.31 -7.31 1.89
CA THR A 338 13.72 -6.03 2.29
C THR A 338 14.73 -4.89 2.37
N PHE A 339 15.94 -5.18 2.83
CA PHE A 339 17.00 -4.19 3.00
C PHE A 339 18.30 -4.66 2.37
N PHE A 340 19.00 -3.72 1.75
CA PHE A 340 20.42 -3.89 1.43
C PHE A 340 21.21 -3.91 2.72
N THR A 341 22.03 -4.93 2.89
CA THR A 341 22.86 -5.10 4.06
C THR A 341 24.34 -5.01 3.68
N PRO A 342 25.18 -4.34 4.46
CA PRO A 342 26.58 -4.13 4.12
C PRO A 342 27.29 -5.40 3.67
N ASN A 343 27.96 -5.35 2.52
CA ASN A 343 28.64 -6.46 1.84
C ASN A 343 27.73 -7.64 1.40
N SER A 344 26.43 -7.48 1.38
CA SER A 344 25.54 -8.48 0.81
C SER A 344 25.60 -8.46 -0.72
N TYR A 345 25.59 -9.67 -1.28
CA TYR A 345 25.65 -9.89 -2.72
C TYR A 345 24.29 -10.31 -3.28
N TYR A 346 23.97 -9.73 -4.44
CA TYR A 346 22.70 -9.94 -5.16
C TYR A 346 23.01 -10.34 -6.59
N SER A 347 22.92 -11.63 -6.89
CA SER A 347 23.23 -12.19 -8.23
C SER A 347 22.27 -11.72 -9.32
N TYR A 348 21.10 -11.26 -8.98
CA TYR A 348 20.05 -10.82 -9.90
C TYR A 348 20.04 -9.31 -10.16
N LEU A 349 20.91 -8.55 -9.51
CA LEU A 349 21.17 -7.14 -9.79
C LEU A 349 22.50 -7.03 -10.53
N HIS A 350 22.63 -6.16 -11.52
CA HIS A 350 23.83 -6.01 -12.38
C HIS A 350 24.27 -7.36 -12.99
N LYS A 351 23.33 -8.14 -13.48
CA LYS A 351 23.56 -9.49 -14.03
C LYS A 351 24.66 -9.51 -15.10
N SER A 352 24.70 -8.50 -15.97
CA SER A 352 25.71 -8.37 -17.04
C SER A 352 27.12 -8.12 -16.50
N GLU A 353 27.25 -7.67 -15.26
CA GLU A 353 28.49 -7.35 -14.57
C GLU A 353 28.91 -8.43 -13.57
N GLY A 354 28.15 -9.53 -13.49
CA GLY A 354 28.42 -10.64 -12.58
C GLY A 354 27.79 -10.52 -11.19
N GLY A 355 26.81 -9.63 -11.04
CA GLY A 355 26.09 -9.41 -9.78
C GLY A 355 26.47 -8.10 -9.09
N TYR A 356 25.70 -7.71 -8.09
CA TYR A 356 25.89 -6.49 -7.33
C TYR A 356 26.25 -6.79 -5.87
N THR A 357 27.35 -6.20 -5.38
CA THR A 357 27.69 -6.20 -3.95
C THR A 357 27.40 -4.83 -3.36
N TYR A 358 26.55 -4.79 -2.34
CA TYR A 358 26.22 -3.56 -1.65
C TYR A 358 27.40 -3.08 -0.79
N LYS A 359 27.91 -1.87 -1.08
CA LYS A 359 29.15 -1.34 -0.50
C LYS A 359 28.96 -0.31 0.59
N HIS A 360 27.73 0.19 0.75
CA HIS A 360 27.44 1.13 1.82
C HIS A 360 27.41 0.42 3.17
N ASN A 361 27.56 1.21 4.21
CA ASN A 361 27.69 0.75 5.58
C ASN A 361 26.46 1.07 6.44
N TRP A 362 25.32 1.19 5.80
CA TRP A 362 23.99 1.38 6.37
C TRP A 362 22.98 0.54 5.61
N MET A 363 21.79 0.28 6.19
CA MET A 363 20.77 -0.55 5.55
C MET A 363 19.78 0.31 4.77
N GLN A 364 19.99 0.41 3.48
CA GLN A 364 19.00 1.02 2.58
C GLN A 364 17.87 0.05 2.27
N VAL A 365 16.69 0.58 1.93
CA VAL A 365 15.58 -0.24 1.46
C VAL A 365 15.95 -0.87 0.13
N LYS A 366 15.80 -2.20 0.05
CA LYS A 366 16.02 -3.00 -1.14
C LYS A 366 14.71 -3.41 -1.82
N LYS A 367 13.66 -3.64 -1.03
CA LYS A 367 12.35 -4.07 -1.56
C LYS A 367 11.83 -3.05 -2.59
N GLY A 368 11.54 -3.52 -3.79
CA GLY A 368 11.15 -2.68 -4.93
C GLY A 368 12.30 -2.08 -5.74
N VAL A 369 13.57 -2.28 -5.34
CA VAL A 369 14.74 -1.89 -6.14
C VAL A 369 15.10 -3.01 -7.11
N LEU A 370 15.14 -2.71 -8.40
CA LEU A 370 15.19 -3.68 -9.49
C LEU A 370 16.54 -3.79 -10.19
N GLY A 371 17.47 -2.85 -9.95
CA GLY A 371 18.74 -2.78 -10.65
C GLY A 371 18.69 -1.94 -11.93
N ASN A 372 19.46 -2.33 -12.94
CA ASN A 372 19.54 -1.68 -14.24
C ASN A 372 18.46 -2.21 -15.22
N LYS A 373 18.28 -1.55 -16.37
CA LYS A 373 17.34 -1.99 -17.42
C LYS A 373 17.55 -3.46 -17.83
N ALA A 374 18.80 -3.89 -17.92
CA ALA A 374 19.12 -5.28 -18.26
C ALA A 374 18.64 -6.29 -17.19
N ASP A 375 18.50 -5.88 -15.94
CA ASP A 375 18.08 -6.76 -14.86
C ASP A 375 16.57 -7.03 -14.87
N VAL A 376 15.79 -6.13 -15.48
CA VAL A 376 14.33 -6.24 -15.56
C VAL A 376 13.83 -6.77 -16.90
N ALA A 377 14.71 -6.96 -17.88
CA ALA A 377 14.32 -7.42 -19.21
C ALA A 377 13.45 -8.71 -19.17
N PRO A 378 12.40 -8.85 -20.02
CA PRO A 378 12.07 -8.00 -21.18
C PRO A 378 11.33 -6.69 -20.86
N ALA A 379 10.86 -6.46 -19.63
CA ALA A 379 10.31 -5.18 -19.20
C ALA A 379 11.41 -4.09 -19.13
N ASN A 380 11.02 -2.84 -18.89
CA ASN A 380 11.94 -1.72 -18.93
C ASN A 380 11.87 -0.84 -17.66
N LEU A 381 12.90 -0.02 -17.47
CA LEU A 381 12.93 1.08 -16.52
C LEU A 381 13.06 2.38 -17.32
N GLU A 382 12.29 3.40 -16.97
CA GLU A 382 12.36 4.72 -17.59
C GLU A 382 12.13 5.82 -16.57
N GLN A 383 12.88 6.92 -16.68
CA GLN A 383 12.63 8.17 -15.98
C GLN A 383 11.99 8.03 -14.57
N MET A 384 12.68 7.38 -13.65
CA MET A 384 12.23 7.23 -12.27
C MET A 384 11.01 6.29 -12.06
N ALA A 385 10.67 5.47 -13.04
CA ALA A 385 9.54 4.57 -12.97
C ALA A 385 9.91 3.12 -13.29
N SER A 386 9.15 2.20 -12.76
CA SER A 386 9.29 0.76 -12.99
C SER A 386 7.94 0.11 -13.33
N PRO A 387 7.95 -1.09 -13.89
CA PRO A 387 6.74 -1.86 -14.13
C PRO A 387 6.32 -2.71 -12.92
N LEU A 388 7.05 -2.65 -11.80
CA LEU A 388 6.78 -3.51 -10.64
C LEU A 388 5.42 -3.19 -10.02
N ASN A 389 4.57 -4.20 -9.91
CA ASN A 389 3.27 -4.09 -9.27
C ASN A 389 3.38 -3.73 -7.77
N THR A 390 2.38 -3.02 -7.25
CA THR A 390 2.25 -2.73 -5.82
C THR A 390 1.14 -3.59 -5.25
N TYR A 391 1.47 -4.49 -4.33
CA TYR A 391 0.48 -5.36 -3.72
C TYR A 391 -0.56 -4.56 -2.92
N ILE A 392 -1.83 -4.85 -3.14
CA ILE A 392 -2.94 -4.45 -2.27
C ILE A 392 -3.18 -5.58 -1.26
N GLN A 393 -3.18 -6.83 -1.76
CA GLN A 393 -3.32 -8.03 -0.93
C GLN A 393 -2.63 -9.23 -1.59
N ARG A 394 -1.95 -10.05 -0.81
CA ARG A 394 -1.33 -11.32 -1.22
C ARG A 394 -1.61 -12.45 -0.23
N LEU A 395 -1.39 -13.68 -0.64
CA LEU A 395 -1.80 -14.87 0.10
C LEU A 395 -1.26 -14.94 1.54
N ALA A 396 -0.04 -14.46 1.79
CA ALA A 396 0.49 -14.41 3.16
C ALA A 396 -0.38 -13.57 4.11
N ASP A 397 -1.06 -12.51 3.61
CA ASP A 397 -2.01 -11.74 4.39
C ASP A 397 -3.20 -12.61 4.83
N VAL A 398 -3.70 -13.47 3.96
CA VAL A 398 -4.81 -14.38 4.25
C VAL A 398 -4.43 -15.41 5.32
N TYR A 399 -3.23 -15.98 5.25
CA TYR A 399 -2.72 -16.87 6.30
C TYR A 399 -2.63 -16.17 7.65
N LEU A 400 -2.10 -14.95 7.69
CA LEU A 400 -1.94 -14.20 8.94
C LEU A 400 -3.29 -13.66 9.48
N MET A 401 -4.25 -13.32 8.62
CA MET A 401 -5.63 -13.02 9.03
C MET A 401 -6.33 -14.25 9.64
N LYS A 402 -6.16 -15.44 9.05
CA LYS A 402 -6.66 -16.69 9.64
C LYS A 402 -6.09 -16.94 11.02
N ALA A 403 -4.76 -16.77 11.17
CA ALA A 403 -4.09 -16.94 12.45
C ALA A 403 -4.60 -15.94 13.51
N GLU A 404 -4.82 -14.67 13.12
CA GLU A 404 -5.40 -13.64 13.99
C GLU A 404 -6.83 -13.95 14.40
N ALA A 405 -7.68 -14.37 13.48
CA ALA A 405 -9.06 -14.71 13.77
C ALA A 405 -9.18 -15.92 14.69
N LEU A 406 -8.28 -16.91 14.55
CA LEU A 406 -8.21 -18.09 15.42
C LEU A 406 -7.56 -17.82 16.78
N LEU A 407 -6.67 -16.83 16.90
CA LEU A 407 -6.22 -16.31 18.19
C LEU A 407 -7.40 -15.62 18.90
N GLY A 408 -8.23 -14.91 18.13
CA GLY A 408 -9.46 -14.29 18.64
C GLY A 408 -9.19 -13.31 19.76
N ASN A 409 -9.89 -13.51 20.89
CA ASN A 409 -9.76 -12.67 22.09
C ASN A 409 -8.79 -13.28 23.13
N ASP A 410 -8.24 -14.45 22.87
CA ASP A 410 -7.36 -15.14 23.80
C ASP A 410 -6.02 -14.39 23.93
N GLU A 411 -5.42 -14.46 25.11
CA GLU A 411 -4.05 -13.94 25.32
C GLU A 411 -3.05 -14.73 24.49
N LYS A 412 -3.27 -16.04 24.35
CA LYS A 412 -2.43 -16.96 23.60
C LYS A 412 -3.21 -18.19 23.17
N THR A 413 -2.76 -18.86 22.12
CA THR A 413 -3.37 -20.09 21.63
C THR A 413 -2.32 -21.10 21.18
N THR A 414 -2.67 -22.38 21.37
CA THR A 414 -1.98 -23.55 20.78
C THR A 414 -2.86 -24.25 19.75
N ASN A 415 -3.91 -23.60 19.27
CA ASN A 415 -4.78 -24.11 18.22
C ASN A 415 -3.94 -24.49 17.00
N SER A 416 -4.08 -25.74 16.54
CA SER A 416 -3.27 -26.30 15.46
C SER A 416 -3.47 -25.58 14.12
N GLU A 417 -4.67 -25.07 13.84
CA GLU A 417 -4.96 -24.34 12.60
C GLU A 417 -4.36 -22.92 12.65
N ALA A 418 -4.42 -22.26 13.81
CA ALA A 418 -3.76 -20.95 13.99
C ALA A 418 -2.24 -21.08 13.82
N LEU A 419 -1.65 -22.11 14.42
CA LEU A 419 -0.22 -22.39 14.28
C LEU A 419 0.15 -22.80 12.86
N ALA A 420 -0.65 -23.64 12.20
CA ALA A 420 -0.41 -24.01 10.80
C ALA A 420 -0.43 -22.77 9.89
N ALA A 421 -1.38 -21.86 10.09
CA ALA A 421 -1.50 -20.65 9.29
C ALA A 421 -0.29 -19.71 9.45
N ILE A 422 0.09 -19.36 10.67
CA ILE A 422 1.26 -18.46 10.87
C ILE A 422 2.58 -19.15 10.49
N ASN A 423 2.70 -20.46 10.75
CA ASN A 423 3.92 -21.19 10.46
C ASN A 423 4.13 -21.44 8.95
N ALA A 424 3.08 -21.48 8.13
CA ALA A 424 3.25 -21.52 6.68
C ALA A 424 4.08 -20.33 6.16
N VAL A 425 3.84 -19.13 6.69
CA VAL A 425 4.61 -17.92 6.36
C VAL A 425 6.03 -18.01 6.92
N ARG A 426 6.20 -18.49 8.15
CA ARG A 426 7.49 -18.64 8.82
C ARG A 426 8.38 -19.68 8.15
N GLU A 427 7.82 -20.82 7.79
CA GLU A 427 8.53 -21.92 7.12
C GLU A 427 9.06 -21.47 5.75
N ARG A 428 8.25 -20.72 4.96
CA ARG A 428 8.69 -20.11 3.72
C ARG A 428 9.90 -19.19 3.92
N ALA A 429 9.93 -18.47 5.04
CA ALA A 429 11.06 -17.59 5.42
C ALA A 429 12.26 -18.36 6.00
N GLY A 430 12.17 -19.68 6.14
CA GLY A 430 13.24 -20.50 6.71
C GLY A 430 13.47 -20.31 8.21
N VAL A 431 12.46 -19.78 8.93
CA VAL A 431 12.58 -19.52 10.37
C VAL A 431 11.77 -20.53 11.19
N LYS A 432 12.20 -20.71 12.45
CA LYS A 432 11.62 -21.72 13.33
C LYS A 432 10.12 -21.50 13.54
N PRO A 433 9.29 -22.54 13.38
CA PRO A 433 7.85 -22.48 13.66
C PRO A 433 7.55 -22.09 15.10
N TYR A 434 6.46 -21.35 15.30
CA TYR A 434 5.92 -21.10 16.63
C TYR A 434 5.16 -22.33 17.15
N THR A 435 5.32 -22.62 18.44
CA THR A 435 4.58 -23.67 19.16
C THR A 435 3.40 -23.11 19.98
N GLU A 436 3.34 -21.79 20.10
CA GLU A 436 2.30 -21.04 20.75
C GLU A 436 2.23 -19.67 20.06
N LEU A 437 1.02 -19.20 19.76
CA LEU A 437 0.75 -17.88 19.18
C LEU A 437 0.15 -16.96 20.22
N ASP A 438 0.66 -15.74 20.29
CA ASP A 438 0.11 -14.60 21.02
C ASP A 438 0.06 -13.35 20.11
N PHE A 439 -0.61 -12.30 20.55
CA PHE A 439 -0.76 -11.10 19.76
C PHE A 439 0.58 -10.40 19.44
N PRO A 440 1.56 -10.27 20.37
CA PRO A 440 2.88 -9.73 20.04
C PRO A 440 3.61 -10.51 18.94
N LYS A 441 3.55 -11.84 18.93
CA LYS A 441 4.14 -12.66 17.86
C LYS A 441 3.46 -12.43 16.52
N LEU A 442 2.12 -12.31 16.52
CA LEU A 442 1.35 -12.00 15.31
C LEU A 442 1.75 -10.63 14.73
N VAL A 443 1.78 -9.59 15.57
CA VAL A 443 2.18 -8.23 15.16
C VAL A 443 3.57 -8.24 14.56
N ARG A 444 4.53 -8.88 15.24
CA ARG A 444 5.91 -9.00 14.77
C ARG A 444 6.00 -9.73 13.43
N GLU A 445 5.29 -10.86 13.28
CA GLU A 445 5.31 -11.63 12.03
C GLU A 445 4.77 -10.80 10.86
N ARG A 446 3.68 -10.06 11.08
CA ARG A 446 3.13 -9.15 10.06
C ARG A 446 4.10 -8.01 9.73
N GLN A 447 4.71 -7.38 10.75
CA GLN A 447 5.67 -6.30 10.52
C GLN A 447 6.85 -6.74 9.66
N ILE A 448 7.40 -7.93 9.91
CA ILE A 448 8.51 -8.48 9.13
C ILE A 448 8.06 -8.85 7.72
N GLU A 449 6.96 -9.60 7.62
CA GLU A 449 6.45 -10.13 6.35
C GLU A 449 6.10 -9.00 5.36
N PHE A 450 5.45 -7.94 5.85
CA PHE A 450 4.96 -6.83 5.04
C PHE A 450 5.80 -5.54 5.16
N CYS A 451 6.98 -5.61 5.79
CA CYS A 451 7.89 -4.47 5.86
C CYS A 451 8.13 -3.89 4.46
N MET A 452 7.93 -2.60 4.30
CA MET A 452 8.07 -1.89 3.02
C MET A 452 7.13 -2.38 1.89
N GLU A 453 5.99 -3.00 2.23
CA GLU A 453 4.88 -3.22 1.30
C GLU A 453 3.72 -2.24 1.53
N TYR A 454 3.96 -1.22 2.34
CA TYR A 454 3.05 -0.10 2.61
C TYR A 454 1.75 -0.50 3.31
N SER A 455 1.70 -1.66 3.97
CA SER A 455 0.47 -2.19 4.58
C SER A 455 0.45 -2.15 6.11
N ASN A 456 1.61 -2.11 6.76
CA ASN A 456 1.72 -2.27 8.21
C ASN A 456 0.94 -1.23 9.02
N TRP A 457 0.94 0.04 8.61
CA TRP A 457 0.20 1.08 9.32
C TRP A 457 -1.32 0.83 9.35
N TRP A 458 -1.86 0.33 8.25
CA TRP A 458 -3.29 0.09 8.15
C TRP A 458 -3.77 -1.01 9.10
N ASP A 459 -2.94 -2.03 9.33
CA ASP A 459 -3.19 -3.06 10.32
C ASP A 459 -3.07 -2.49 11.75
N MET A 460 -2.09 -1.61 11.99
CA MET A 460 -1.90 -0.95 13.29
C MET A 460 -3.10 -0.07 13.68
N VAL A 461 -3.71 0.64 12.73
CA VAL A 461 -4.96 1.39 12.96
C VAL A 461 -6.10 0.43 13.33
N THR A 462 -6.22 -0.68 12.63
CA THR A 462 -7.21 -1.72 12.93
C THR A 462 -7.04 -2.26 14.36
N TRP A 463 -5.81 -2.58 14.74
CA TRP A 463 -5.50 -3.06 16.09
C TRP A 463 -5.67 -1.99 17.17
N TYR A 464 -5.38 -0.73 16.84
CA TYR A 464 -5.65 0.39 17.76
C TYR A 464 -7.13 0.48 18.10
N ARG A 465 -8.02 0.30 17.12
CA ARG A 465 -9.45 0.26 17.37
C ARG A 465 -9.86 -0.90 18.28
N TRP A 466 -9.21 -2.05 18.15
CA TRP A 466 -9.50 -3.22 18.99
C TRP A 466 -8.80 -3.18 20.36
N LYS A 467 -7.50 -2.89 20.37
CA LYS A 467 -6.65 -2.91 21.58
C LYS A 467 -5.89 -1.58 21.73
N PRO A 468 -6.59 -0.47 22.02
CA PRO A 468 -5.96 0.85 22.04
C PRO A 468 -4.79 0.92 23.02
N GLN A 469 -4.93 0.42 24.25
CA GLN A 469 -3.85 0.47 25.23
C GLN A 469 -2.63 -0.33 24.81
N THR A 470 -2.82 -1.51 24.21
CA THR A 470 -1.70 -2.33 23.69
C THR A 470 -0.92 -1.58 22.61
N MET A 471 -1.63 -0.90 21.71
CA MET A 471 -0.99 -0.13 20.63
C MET A 471 -0.35 1.16 21.18
N LEU A 472 -0.97 1.85 22.15
CA LEU A 472 -0.32 2.98 22.84
C LEU A 472 0.98 2.55 23.52
N ASP A 473 0.97 1.38 24.18
CA ASP A 473 2.16 0.82 24.82
C ASP A 473 3.22 0.40 23.80
N PHE A 474 2.81 0.02 22.61
CA PHE A 474 3.73 -0.31 21.52
C PHE A 474 4.42 0.93 20.94
N PHE A 475 3.70 2.05 20.80
CA PHE A 475 4.21 3.27 20.18
C PHE A 475 4.87 4.23 21.17
N ASN A 476 4.20 4.55 22.27
CA ASN A 476 4.56 5.70 23.09
C ASN A 476 5.87 5.48 23.85
N ASN A 477 6.85 6.35 23.57
CA ASN A 477 8.18 6.34 24.16
C ASN A 477 8.99 5.04 24.01
N LYS A 478 8.60 4.18 23.06
CA LYS A 478 9.25 2.88 22.82
C LYS A 478 9.84 2.76 21.42
N GLN A 479 9.64 3.76 20.56
CA GLN A 479 10.14 3.75 19.19
C GLN A 479 11.18 4.85 18.96
N HIS A 480 12.19 4.53 18.17
CA HIS A 480 13.32 5.40 17.85
C HIS A 480 13.16 5.98 16.45
N ARG A 481 12.22 6.89 16.31
CA ARG A 481 11.86 7.51 15.02
C ARG A 481 12.78 8.66 14.69
N GLY A 482 13.13 8.78 13.41
CA GLY A 482 14.00 9.84 12.93
C GLY A 482 15.46 9.65 13.30
N ALA A 483 15.85 8.48 13.79
CA ALA A 483 17.22 8.12 14.10
C ALA A 483 17.78 7.12 13.10
N GLN A 484 19.08 7.22 12.85
CA GLN A 484 19.86 6.27 12.07
C GLN A 484 21.10 5.91 12.88
N LEU A 485 21.54 4.66 12.78
CA LEU A 485 22.75 4.18 13.44
C LEU A 485 23.79 3.77 12.40
N ARG A 486 25.06 4.00 12.68
CA ARG A 486 26.16 3.63 11.79
C ARG A 486 27.34 3.01 12.57
N GLU A 487 28.17 2.25 11.89
CA GLU A 487 29.34 1.59 12.49
C GLU A 487 30.33 2.61 13.10
N GLY A 488 30.52 3.76 12.47
CA GLY A 488 31.40 4.83 12.95
C GLY A 488 30.98 5.43 14.30
N ASP A 489 29.78 5.11 14.76
CA ASP A 489 29.24 5.54 16.05
C ASP A 489 29.40 4.49 17.14
N VAL A 490 30.14 3.43 16.86
CA VAL A 490 30.49 2.43 17.84
C VAL A 490 31.64 2.96 18.72
N ILE A 491 31.39 3.03 20.01
CA ILE A 491 32.35 3.44 21.03
C ILE A 491 32.79 2.20 21.79
N LYS A 492 34.08 1.90 21.78
CA LYS A 492 34.62 0.85 22.61
C LYS A 492 34.86 1.40 24.02
N ASN A 493 34.08 0.92 24.96
CA ASN A 493 34.18 1.31 26.37
C ASN A 493 35.45 0.73 27.03
N ALA A 494 35.84 1.27 28.21
CA ALA A 494 37.01 0.84 28.93
C ALA A 494 36.95 -0.63 29.42
N ASP A 495 35.73 -1.16 29.58
CA ASP A 495 35.48 -2.56 29.96
C ASP A 495 35.49 -3.54 28.77
N GLY A 496 35.74 -3.04 27.56
CA GLY A 496 35.71 -3.80 26.31
C GLY A 496 34.33 -3.99 25.69
N THR A 497 33.26 -3.43 26.29
CA THR A 497 31.93 -3.41 25.70
C THR A 497 31.85 -2.38 24.57
N LEU A 498 30.86 -2.54 23.67
CA LEU A 498 30.59 -1.57 22.64
C LEU A 498 29.26 -0.84 22.94
N SER A 499 29.28 0.45 22.77
CA SER A 499 28.07 1.27 22.73
C SER A 499 27.92 1.93 21.37
N TYR A 500 26.67 2.26 21.00
CA TYR A 500 26.34 2.82 19.71
C TYR A 500 25.76 4.21 19.87
N ARG A 501 26.03 5.04 18.89
CA ARG A 501 25.63 6.42 18.86
C ARG A 501 24.53 6.64 17.84
N ALA A 502 23.39 7.16 18.27
CA ALA A 502 22.37 7.66 17.38
C ALA A 502 22.85 8.96 16.72
N ILE A 503 22.62 9.13 15.42
CA ILE A 503 23.10 10.28 14.68
C ILE A 503 21.94 11.21 14.33
N PRO A 504 22.14 12.52 14.49
CA PRO A 504 21.16 13.51 14.14
C PRO A 504 20.77 13.46 12.66
N TYR A 505 19.55 13.85 12.41
CA TYR A 505 18.99 14.10 11.10
C TYR A 505 19.97 14.79 10.13
N GLY A 506 20.03 14.32 8.90
CA GLY A 506 20.81 14.95 7.82
C GLY A 506 22.28 14.55 7.74
N GLN A 507 22.74 13.60 8.57
CA GLN A 507 24.11 13.07 8.47
C GLN A 507 24.10 11.69 7.83
N ASN A 508 25.09 11.41 6.96
CA ASN A 508 25.30 10.08 6.41
C ASN A 508 25.73 9.13 7.52
N VAL A 509 25.04 8.01 7.65
CA VAL A 509 25.22 7.13 8.78
C VAL A 509 25.17 5.67 8.39
N TRP A 510 25.91 4.89 9.13
CA TRP A 510 25.79 3.48 9.24
C TRP A 510 24.78 3.14 10.30
N TYR A 511 24.30 1.92 10.29
CA TYR A 511 23.56 1.48 11.40
C TYR A 511 24.16 0.20 11.93
N ILE A 512 23.85 -0.09 13.15
CA ILE A 512 24.22 -1.30 13.82
C ILE A 512 23.04 -1.82 14.64
N THR A 513 23.01 -3.11 14.77
CA THR A 513 21.88 -3.84 15.30
C THR A 513 21.94 -4.04 16.80
N ASN A 514 20.90 -4.70 17.30
CA ASN A 514 20.82 -5.18 18.65
C ASN A 514 22.11 -5.90 19.10
N PRO A 515 22.67 -5.57 20.26
CA PRO A 515 23.88 -6.15 20.81
C PRO A 515 23.88 -7.67 20.91
N LYS A 516 22.74 -8.24 21.26
CA LYS A 516 22.61 -9.70 21.40
C LYS A 516 22.78 -10.45 20.08
N THR A 517 22.49 -9.78 18.97
CA THR A 517 22.54 -10.35 17.63
C THR A 517 23.65 -9.78 16.77
N LEU A 518 24.35 -8.76 17.24
CA LEU A 518 25.41 -8.08 16.48
C LEU A 518 26.43 -9.04 15.90
N ASN A 519 26.86 -10.03 16.68
CA ASN A 519 27.84 -10.99 16.22
C ASN A 519 27.36 -11.82 15.02
N VAL A 520 26.11 -12.24 15.04
CA VAL A 520 25.51 -12.98 13.91
C VAL A 520 25.38 -12.07 12.71
N TYR A 521 24.87 -10.88 12.93
CA TYR A 521 24.67 -9.89 11.90
C TYR A 521 25.98 -9.41 11.28
N TRP A 522 26.97 -9.13 12.10
CA TRP A 522 28.30 -8.72 11.67
C TRP A 522 29.02 -9.81 10.87
N ASN A 523 28.91 -11.05 11.30
CA ASN A 523 29.46 -12.20 10.57
C ASN A 523 28.78 -12.37 9.21
N ASP A 524 27.47 -12.16 9.12
CA ASP A 524 26.73 -12.29 7.87
C ASP A 524 27.12 -11.21 6.85
N PHE A 525 27.44 -10.00 7.30
CA PHE A 525 27.70 -8.87 6.40
C PHE A 525 29.16 -8.63 6.09
N LEU A 526 30.01 -8.71 7.07
CA LEU A 526 31.42 -8.35 6.94
C LEU A 526 32.32 -9.54 6.57
N ALA A 527 31.75 -10.72 6.50
CA ALA A 527 32.51 -11.94 6.22
C ALA A 527 32.75 -12.21 4.73
N LYS A 528 32.24 -11.37 3.82
CA LYS A 528 32.35 -11.59 2.37
C LYS A 528 33.36 -10.64 1.72
N SER A 529 34.12 -11.16 0.75
CA SER A 529 35.02 -10.35 -0.07
C SER A 529 34.20 -9.40 -0.96
N GLU A 530 34.68 -8.18 -1.15
CA GLU A 530 34.08 -7.20 -2.07
C GLU A 530 34.24 -7.58 -3.55
N THR A 531 35.17 -8.48 -3.86
CA THR A 531 35.53 -8.82 -5.24
C THR A 531 34.91 -10.12 -5.75
N ASP A 532 34.78 -11.12 -4.88
CA ASP A 532 34.36 -12.47 -5.27
C ASP A 532 33.32 -13.10 -4.34
N ASN A 533 32.83 -12.32 -3.39
CA ASN A 533 31.82 -12.75 -2.43
C ASN A 533 32.23 -13.94 -1.54
N THR A 534 33.53 -14.24 -1.45
CA THR A 534 34.03 -15.30 -0.58
C THR A 534 34.12 -14.84 0.87
N PRO A 535 33.94 -15.73 1.86
CA PRO A 535 34.15 -15.39 3.27
C PRO A 535 35.58 -14.89 3.51
N VAL A 536 35.72 -13.75 4.18
CA VAL A 536 37.01 -13.18 4.56
C VAL A 536 37.31 -13.56 6.00
N ALA A 537 38.36 -14.35 6.17
CA ALA A 537 38.80 -14.79 7.51
C ALA A 537 39.14 -13.59 8.40
N GLY A 538 38.66 -13.61 9.64
CA GLY A 538 38.93 -12.59 10.65
C GLY A 538 38.02 -11.36 10.64
N ARG A 539 37.12 -11.20 9.67
CA ARG A 539 36.03 -10.26 9.76
C ARG A 539 34.85 -10.89 10.51
N GLY A 540 34.19 -10.11 11.33
CA GLY A 540 33.08 -10.60 12.12
C GLY A 540 33.47 -11.28 13.42
N THR A 541 34.60 -10.87 14.04
CA THR A 541 34.98 -11.34 15.37
C THR A 541 33.88 -10.96 16.37
N LYS A 542 33.43 -11.93 17.15
CA LYS A 542 32.46 -11.71 18.23
C LYS A 542 33.00 -10.74 19.24
N VAL A 543 32.38 -9.60 19.38
CA VAL A 543 32.71 -8.60 20.38
C VAL A 543 31.57 -8.55 21.38
N PRO A 544 31.75 -8.99 22.61
CA PRO A 544 30.74 -8.87 23.65
C PRO A 544 30.55 -7.38 23.99
N TYR A 545 29.32 -6.93 24.00
CA TYR A 545 28.97 -5.58 24.39
C TYR A 545 27.55 -5.54 24.99
N THR A 546 27.27 -4.50 25.74
CA THR A 546 25.96 -4.16 26.23
C THR A 546 25.46 -2.94 25.47
N TYR A 547 24.20 -2.97 25.09
CA TYR A 547 23.57 -1.94 24.33
C TYR A 547 22.22 -1.59 24.96
N ASP A 548 22.05 -0.33 25.29
CA ASP A 548 20.79 0.21 25.73
C ASP A 548 20.32 1.26 24.73
N PHE A 549 19.33 0.91 23.95
CA PHE A 549 18.77 1.75 22.91
C PHE A 549 18.19 3.03 23.50
N ASN A 550 17.51 2.95 24.63
CA ASN A 550 16.90 4.11 25.27
C ASN A 550 17.95 5.06 25.84
N ALA A 551 18.97 4.53 26.49
CA ALA A 551 20.08 5.32 27.01
C ALA A 551 20.83 6.02 25.86
N LEU A 552 21.11 5.29 24.78
CA LEU A 552 21.78 5.84 23.62
C LEU A 552 21.00 6.97 22.95
N CYS A 553 19.69 6.78 22.76
CA CYS A 553 18.83 7.79 22.16
C CYS A 553 18.60 8.99 23.07
N THR A 554 18.63 8.80 24.39
CA THR A 554 18.52 9.90 25.37
C THR A 554 19.79 10.76 25.37
N GLU A 555 20.97 10.16 25.23
CA GLU A 555 22.26 10.87 25.15
C GLU A 555 22.33 11.76 23.89
N TYR A 556 21.67 11.37 22.82
CA TYR A 556 21.64 12.08 21.55
C TYR A 556 20.22 12.57 21.22
N GLU A 557 19.65 13.44 22.07
CA GLU A 557 18.28 13.99 21.97
C GLU A 557 17.87 14.52 20.58
N THR A 558 18.83 14.89 19.76
CA THR A 558 18.59 15.33 18.37
C THR A 558 18.53 14.19 17.37
N GLY A 559 18.84 12.97 17.79
CA GLY A 559 18.96 11.80 16.92
C GLY A 559 17.67 11.00 16.77
N TYR A 560 16.66 11.22 17.62
CA TYR A 560 15.38 10.57 17.48
C TYR A 560 14.23 11.44 18.00
N GLN A 561 13.02 11.12 17.58
CA GLN A 561 11.82 11.84 17.98
C GLN A 561 10.93 10.94 18.84
N THR A 562 10.50 11.47 19.97
CA THR A 562 9.46 10.86 20.78
C THR A 562 8.10 11.25 20.23
N ILE A 563 7.22 10.28 20.04
CA ILE A 563 5.84 10.50 19.65
C ILE A 563 4.89 10.11 20.78
N GLN A 564 3.73 10.74 20.78
CA GLN A 564 2.60 10.36 21.64
C GLN A 564 1.41 10.05 20.74
N LEU A 565 1.12 8.76 20.54
CA LEU A 565 -0.06 8.32 19.82
C LEU A 565 -1.29 8.50 20.71
N ASN A 566 -2.36 8.99 20.14
CA ASN A 566 -3.66 9.18 20.79
C ASN A 566 -4.77 9.26 19.73
N ASP A 567 -6.02 9.35 20.17
CA ASP A 567 -7.17 9.43 19.26
C ASP A 567 -7.12 10.64 18.31
N GLY A 568 -6.44 11.72 18.70
CA GLY A 568 -6.32 12.92 17.88
C GLY A 568 -5.30 12.82 16.74
N ASN A 569 -4.41 11.81 16.73
CA ASN A 569 -3.35 11.67 15.74
C ASN A 569 -3.20 10.25 15.15
N ILE A 570 -4.05 9.31 15.57
CA ILE A 570 -4.10 7.98 14.92
C ILE A 570 -4.58 8.12 13.47
N PHE A 571 -5.52 9.02 13.22
CA PHE A 571 -5.95 9.39 11.87
C PHE A 571 -5.18 10.60 11.35
N MET A 572 -5.20 10.74 10.03
CA MET A 572 -4.68 11.93 9.36
C MET A 572 -5.67 13.09 9.49
N PRO A 573 -5.21 14.34 9.54
CA PRO A 573 -6.09 15.48 9.38
C PRO A 573 -6.68 15.52 7.96
N TYR A 574 -7.86 16.11 7.81
CA TYR A 574 -8.40 16.37 6.47
C TYR A 574 -7.57 17.45 5.77
N PRO A 575 -7.37 17.37 4.42
CA PRO A 575 -6.64 18.39 3.69
C PRO A 575 -7.30 19.79 3.85
N GLU A 576 -6.49 20.81 4.14
CA GLU A 576 -6.98 22.16 4.39
C GLU A 576 -7.75 22.76 3.20
N SER A 577 -7.31 22.45 1.96
CA SER A 577 -8.00 22.86 0.74
C SER A 577 -9.43 22.32 0.66
N ASP A 578 -9.63 21.09 1.13
CA ASP A 578 -10.93 20.43 1.10
C ASP A 578 -11.81 20.93 2.25
N VAL A 579 -11.22 21.17 3.42
CA VAL A 579 -11.92 21.77 4.57
C VAL A 579 -12.49 23.15 4.24
N ILE A 580 -11.71 23.97 3.50
CA ILE A 580 -12.16 25.30 3.04
C ILE A 580 -13.36 25.18 2.09
N GLN A 581 -13.36 24.19 1.20
CA GLN A 581 -14.43 23.97 0.23
C GLN A 581 -15.64 23.25 0.84
N ASN A 582 -15.41 22.36 1.79
CA ASN A 582 -16.44 21.61 2.49
C ASN A 582 -16.30 21.71 4.02
N PRO A 583 -16.91 22.73 4.65
CA PRO A 583 -16.83 22.93 6.09
C PRO A 583 -17.43 21.78 6.95
N TYR A 584 -18.14 20.84 6.35
CA TYR A 584 -18.63 19.65 7.05
C TYR A 584 -17.51 18.69 7.46
N LEU A 585 -16.31 18.79 6.85
CA LEU A 585 -15.14 17.99 7.25
C LEU A 585 -14.66 18.28 8.68
N ASN A 586 -15.08 19.41 9.25
CA ASN A 586 -14.82 19.78 10.65
C ASN A 586 -16.06 19.62 11.57
N LYS A 587 -17.07 18.88 11.12
CA LYS A 587 -18.30 18.66 11.91
C LYS A 587 -18.47 17.18 12.23
N ASP A 588 -19.34 16.90 13.20
CA ASP A 588 -19.70 15.53 13.56
C ASP A 588 -20.25 14.76 12.36
N PRO A 589 -19.81 13.51 12.15
CA PRO A 589 -20.29 12.66 11.10
C PRO A 589 -21.79 12.39 11.20
N GLN A 590 -22.44 12.21 10.05
CA GLN A 590 -23.86 11.89 9.96
C GLN A 590 -24.04 10.45 9.50
N PRO A 591 -25.14 9.78 9.89
CA PRO A 591 -25.50 8.49 9.31
C PRO A 591 -25.64 8.55 7.79
N TYR A 592 -25.18 7.49 7.11
CA TYR A 592 -25.39 7.33 5.67
C TYR A 592 -26.74 6.68 5.39
N ASP A 593 -27.48 7.23 4.45
CA ASP A 593 -28.74 6.64 3.98
C ASP A 593 -28.45 5.55 2.95
N PHE A 594 -28.49 4.29 3.38
CA PHE A 594 -28.32 3.13 2.49
C PHE A 594 -29.52 2.87 1.58
N GLY A 595 -30.60 3.63 1.73
CA GLY A 595 -31.81 3.45 0.94
C GLY A 595 -32.47 2.10 1.20
N ASP A 596 -32.54 1.67 2.44
CA ASP A 596 -33.18 0.40 2.84
C ASP A 596 -34.62 0.37 2.29
N LYS A 597 -34.80 -0.34 1.17
CA LYS A 597 -36.08 -0.71 0.55
C LYS A 597 -36.24 -2.21 0.59
#